data_f1f6f2bd9928cce1937f141db050e527
#
_entry.id   f1f6f2bd9928cce1937f141db050e527
#
_cell.length_a   1.000
_cell.length_b   1.000
_cell.length_c   1.000
_cell.angle_alpha   90.00
_cell.angle_beta   90.00
_cell.angle_gamma   90.00
#
_symmetry.space_group_name_H-M   'P 1'
#
loop_
_entity.id
_entity.type
_entity.pdbx_description
1 polymer ?
#
loop_
_entity_poly.entity_id
_entity_poly.type
_entity_poly.pdbx_seq_one_letter_code
_entity_poly.pdbx_strand_id
1 'polypeptide(L)'
;YDSSKGGVRIFSKSAALHCAEQKYGIRVNSVHPGWVSTEMVIDGMAALPDGDAILEQLRNLHPLGRFGEPEEIANAVLFLASDEASFVTGAELVVDGGYTAQ
;
A
#
# COMPACT_ATOMS: atom_id res chain seq x y z
N TYR A 1 -9.48 11.12 -2.03
CA TYR A 1 -8.45 10.08 -1.90
C TYR A 1 -7.60 10.28 -0.65
N ASP A 2 -7.05 11.48 -0.45
CA ASP A 2 -6.20 11.79 0.71
C ASP A 2 -6.95 11.69 2.03
N SER A 3 -8.21 12.11 2.07
CA SER A 3 -9.01 12.01 3.29
C SER A 3 -9.35 10.56 3.62
N SER A 4 -9.57 9.69 2.62
CA SER A 4 -9.77 8.26 2.88
C SER A 4 -8.52 7.62 3.42
N LYS A 5 -7.34 7.96 2.90
CA LYS A 5 -6.05 7.48 3.42
C LYS A 5 -5.84 7.92 4.86
N GLY A 6 -6.12 9.19 5.16
CA GLY A 6 -6.02 9.71 6.52
C GLY A 6 -6.94 8.97 7.48
N GLY A 7 -8.16 8.67 7.05
CA GLY A 7 -9.12 7.89 7.82
C GLY A 7 -8.63 6.48 8.13
N VAL A 8 -8.05 5.79 7.14
CA VAL A 8 -7.50 4.44 7.33
C VAL A 8 -6.35 4.48 8.35
N ARG A 9 -5.45 5.44 8.25
CA ARG A 9 -4.32 5.58 9.18
C ARG A 9 -4.80 5.77 10.61
N ILE A 10 -5.69 6.72 10.83
CA ILE A 10 -6.21 7.05 12.17
C ILE A 10 -6.97 5.87 12.74
N PHE A 11 -7.86 5.28 11.95
CA PHE A 11 -8.66 4.13 12.40
C PHE A 11 -7.76 2.94 12.75
N SER A 12 -6.78 2.62 11.91
CA SER A 12 -5.88 1.48 12.13
C SER A 12 -5.06 1.65 13.40
N LYS A 13 -4.54 2.86 13.65
CA LYS A 13 -3.78 3.14 14.87
C LYS A 13 -4.66 3.06 16.12
N SER A 14 -5.86 3.62 16.05
CA SER A 14 -6.82 3.55 17.16
C SER A 14 -7.22 2.10 17.45
N ALA A 15 -7.48 1.30 16.42
CA ALA A 15 -7.81 -0.10 16.58
C ALA A 15 -6.64 -0.89 17.18
N ALA A 16 -5.40 -0.60 16.74
CA ALA A 16 -4.21 -1.25 17.27
C ALA A 16 -4.05 -0.98 18.77
N LEU A 17 -4.18 0.27 19.17
CA LEU A 17 -4.07 0.67 20.58
C LEU A 17 -5.18 0.05 21.41
N HIS A 18 -6.40 0.03 20.92
CA HIS A 18 -7.52 -0.57 21.61
C HIS A 18 -7.30 -2.07 21.84
N CYS A 19 -6.89 -2.79 20.80
CA CYS A 19 -6.61 -4.22 20.90
C CYS A 19 -5.47 -4.51 21.88
N ALA A 20 -4.45 -3.66 21.91
CA ALA A 20 -3.33 -3.78 22.83
C ALA A 20 -3.77 -3.54 24.28
N GLU A 21 -4.55 -2.49 24.53
CA GLU A 21 -5.06 -2.15 25.85
C GLU A 21 -5.95 -3.24 26.41
N GLN A 22 -6.79 -3.83 25.56
CA GLN A 22 -7.71 -4.91 25.96
C GLN A 22 -7.03 -6.28 25.99
N LYS A 23 -5.77 -6.37 25.58
CA LYS A 23 -4.98 -7.62 25.57
C LYS A 23 -5.65 -8.73 24.75
N TYR A 24 -6.21 -8.35 23.59
CA TYR A 24 -6.86 -9.31 22.70
C TYR A 24 -5.90 -10.21 21.93
N GLY A 25 -4.62 -9.86 21.89
CA GLY A 25 -3.65 -10.60 21.09
C GLY A 25 -3.79 -10.36 19.59
N ILE A 26 -4.39 -9.23 19.22
CA ILE A 26 -4.62 -8.85 17.82
C ILE A 26 -3.69 -7.70 17.46
N ARG A 27 -2.98 -7.82 16.35
CA ARG A 27 -2.19 -6.75 15.77
C ARG A 27 -2.95 -6.12 14.61
N VAL A 28 -2.86 -4.81 14.47
CA VAL A 28 -3.52 -4.06 13.40
C VAL A 28 -2.50 -3.15 12.75
N ASN A 29 -2.26 -3.37 11.47
CA ASN A 29 -1.34 -2.59 10.67
C ASN A 29 -2.01 -2.20 9.36
N SER A 30 -1.48 -1.19 8.69
CA SER A 30 -1.99 -0.78 7.38
C SER A 30 -0.91 -0.88 6.31
N VAL A 31 -1.33 -1.25 5.10
CA VAL A 31 -0.44 -1.32 3.93
C VAL A 31 -0.87 -0.21 2.97
N HIS A 32 0.07 0.58 2.51
CA HIS A 32 -0.17 1.72 1.63
C HIS A 32 0.57 1.50 0.31
N PRO A 33 -0.08 0.88 -0.68
CA PRO A 33 0.55 0.61 -1.98
C PRO A 33 0.60 1.87 -2.84
N GLY A 34 1.57 1.90 -3.74
CA GLY A 34 1.56 2.85 -4.84
C GLY A 34 0.74 2.31 -6.00
N TRP A 35 1.09 2.69 -7.22
CA TRP A 35 0.45 2.16 -8.42
C TRP A 35 0.95 0.75 -8.68
N VAL A 36 0.01 -0.16 -8.87
CA VAL A 36 0.29 -1.58 -9.08
C VAL A 36 -0.16 -1.98 -10.49
N SER A 37 0.66 -2.75 -11.18
CA SER A 37 0.38 -3.21 -12.53
C SER A 37 -0.63 -4.34 -12.51
N THR A 38 -1.91 -4.00 -12.46
CA THR A 38 -2.99 -4.97 -12.62
C THR A 38 -3.46 -4.97 -14.07
N GLU A 39 -3.99 -6.07 -14.54
CA GLU A 39 -4.55 -6.16 -15.89
C GLU A 39 -5.60 -5.07 -16.13
N MET A 40 -6.43 -4.82 -15.15
CA MET A 40 -7.48 -3.80 -15.24
C MET A 40 -6.89 -2.40 -15.47
N VAL A 41 -5.82 -2.05 -14.78
CA VAL A 41 -5.17 -0.74 -14.93
C VAL A 41 -4.45 -0.65 -16.28
N ILE A 42 -3.66 -1.67 -16.63
CA ILE A 42 -2.89 -1.68 -17.86
C ILE A 42 -3.83 -1.68 -19.09
N ASP A 43 -4.82 -2.53 -19.11
CA ASP A 43 -5.77 -2.63 -20.23
C ASP A 43 -6.64 -1.38 -20.32
N GLY A 44 -7.08 -0.85 -19.20
CA GLY A 44 -7.87 0.38 -19.18
C GLY A 44 -7.12 1.57 -19.74
N MET A 45 -5.85 1.72 -19.38
CA MET A 45 -5.01 2.81 -19.90
C MET A 45 -4.64 2.59 -21.37
N ALA A 46 -4.35 1.34 -21.76
CA ALA A 46 -4.00 1.01 -23.14
C ALA A 46 -5.15 1.27 -24.12
N ALA A 47 -6.39 1.25 -23.65
CA ALA A 47 -7.58 1.56 -24.47
C ALA A 47 -7.71 3.05 -24.79
N LEU A 48 -6.97 3.94 -24.09
CA LEU A 48 -7.03 5.38 -24.32
C LEU A 48 -6.06 5.79 -25.44
N PRO A 49 -6.39 6.87 -26.21
CA PRO A 49 -5.52 7.33 -27.29
C PRO A 49 -4.09 7.66 -26.84
N ASP A 50 -3.93 8.19 -25.64
CA ASP A 50 -2.64 8.57 -25.06
C ASP A 50 -2.19 7.60 -23.97
N GLY A 51 -2.70 6.36 -23.99
CA GLY A 51 -2.50 5.39 -22.91
C GLY A 51 -1.04 5.12 -22.59
N ASP A 52 -0.20 4.95 -23.61
CA ASP A 52 1.23 4.69 -23.41
C ASP A 52 1.95 5.86 -22.75
N ALA A 53 1.62 7.08 -23.14
CA ALA A 53 2.20 8.29 -22.53
C ALA A 53 1.76 8.43 -21.07
N ILE A 54 0.50 8.14 -20.78
CA ILE A 54 -0.05 8.17 -19.40
C ILE A 54 0.66 7.13 -18.53
N LEU A 55 0.83 5.91 -19.04
CA LEU A 55 1.52 4.84 -18.30
C LEU A 55 2.97 5.22 -18.01
N GLU A 56 3.66 5.85 -18.99
CA GLU A 56 5.02 6.33 -18.78
C GLU A 56 5.10 7.39 -17.69
N GLN A 57 4.18 8.34 -17.70
CA GLN A 57 4.11 9.37 -16.66
C GLN A 57 3.87 8.76 -15.28
N LEU A 58 2.98 7.78 -15.17
CA LEU A 58 2.70 7.11 -13.92
C LEU A 58 3.90 6.33 -13.40
N ARG A 59 4.65 5.65 -14.29
CA ARG A 59 5.89 4.97 -13.91
C ARG A 59 6.90 5.96 -13.34
N ASN A 60 7.03 7.11 -13.98
CA ASN A 60 8.03 8.12 -13.60
C ASN A 60 7.68 8.85 -12.30
N LEU A 61 6.45 8.74 -11.81
CA LEU A 61 6.09 9.24 -10.48
C LEU A 61 6.78 8.46 -9.37
N HIS A 62 7.20 7.23 -9.64
CA HIS A 62 7.86 6.38 -8.66
C HIS A 62 9.37 6.49 -8.82
N PRO A 63 10.11 6.85 -7.76
CA PRO A 63 11.59 6.86 -7.83
C PRO A 63 12.21 5.57 -8.36
N LEU A 64 11.59 4.40 -8.09
CA LEU A 64 12.08 3.15 -8.65
C LEU A 64 11.81 2.99 -10.15
N GLY A 65 11.01 3.90 -10.75
CA GLY A 65 10.81 3.96 -12.20
C GLY A 65 9.91 2.90 -12.79
N ARG A 66 9.10 2.25 -11.96
CA ARG A 66 8.19 1.20 -12.41
C ARG A 66 6.97 1.10 -11.50
N PHE A 67 5.93 0.44 -11.99
CA PHE A 67 4.80 0.02 -11.13
C PHE A 67 5.24 -1.10 -10.19
N GLY A 68 4.55 -1.21 -9.07
CA GLY A 68 4.66 -2.40 -8.23
C GLY A 68 3.95 -3.59 -8.87
N GLU A 69 4.40 -4.78 -8.57
CA GLU A 69 3.72 -6.00 -8.95
C GLU A 69 2.75 -6.42 -7.84
N PRO A 70 1.60 -7.03 -8.18
CA PRO A 70 0.67 -7.49 -7.15
C PRO A 70 1.31 -8.37 -6.09
N GLU A 71 2.28 -9.20 -6.47
CA GLU A 71 3.02 -10.05 -5.54
C GLU A 71 3.80 -9.25 -4.50
N GLU A 72 4.30 -8.07 -4.88
CA GLU A 72 5.06 -7.24 -3.96
C GLU A 72 4.17 -6.69 -2.84
N ILE A 73 2.93 -6.35 -3.17
CA ILE A 73 1.95 -5.95 -2.16
C ILE A 73 1.52 -7.16 -1.32
N ALA A 74 1.29 -8.29 -1.96
CA ALA A 74 0.93 -9.53 -1.27
C ALA A 74 2.01 -9.97 -0.28
N ASN A 75 3.28 -9.84 -0.64
CA ASN A 75 4.42 -10.16 0.23
C ASN A 75 4.46 -9.25 1.46
N ALA A 76 4.15 -7.97 1.29
CA ALA A 76 4.08 -7.03 2.41
C ALA A 76 2.96 -7.41 3.39
N VAL A 77 1.79 -7.75 2.86
CA VAL A 77 0.66 -8.22 3.67
C VAL A 77 1.02 -9.52 4.40
N LEU A 78 1.64 -10.45 3.70
CA LEU A 78 2.07 -11.72 4.27
C LEU A 78 3.05 -11.51 5.43
N PHE A 79 4.03 -10.62 5.27
CA PHE A 79 4.96 -10.29 6.34
C PHE A 79 4.22 -9.78 7.58
N LEU A 80 3.33 -8.80 7.40
CA LEU A 80 2.60 -8.21 8.52
C LEU A 80 1.66 -9.22 9.21
N ALA A 81 1.12 -10.16 8.45
CA ALA A 81 0.24 -11.19 8.99
C ALA A 81 0.99 -12.34 9.66
N SER A 82 2.29 -12.45 9.43
CA SER A 82 3.10 -13.56 9.92
C SER A 82 3.65 -13.31 11.32
N ASP A 83 4.18 -14.37 11.93
CA ASP A 83 4.84 -14.28 13.24
C ASP A 83 6.14 -13.49 13.18
N GLU A 84 6.73 -13.31 11.98
CA GLU A 84 7.90 -12.46 11.82
C GLU A 84 7.63 -11.00 12.18
N ALA A 85 6.37 -10.58 12.08
CA ALA A 85 5.93 -9.24 12.47
C ALA A 85 5.27 -9.22 13.85
N SER A 86 5.60 -10.15 14.72
CA SER A 86 4.92 -10.34 16.01
C SER A 86 4.97 -9.15 16.95
N PHE A 87 5.95 -8.27 16.78
CA PHE A 87 6.07 -7.04 17.59
C PHE A 87 5.64 -5.79 16.83
N VAL A 88 4.98 -5.96 15.67
CA VAL A 88 4.57 -4.85 14.80
C VAL A 88 3.05 -4.66 14.93
N THR A 89 2.63 -3.55 15.50
CA THR A 89 1.21 -3.15 15.55
C THR A 89 1.12 -1.62 15.45
N GLY A 90 0.07 -1.11 14.85
CA GLY A 90 -0.11 0.32 14.65
C GLY A 90 0.80 0.92 13.59
N ALA A 91 1.50 0.08 12.82
CA ALA A 91 2.45 0.54 11.82
C ALA A 91 1.78 0.80 10.48
N GLU A 92 2.40 1.68 9.70
CA GLU A 92 2.07 1.93 8.31
C GLU A 92 3.22 1.39 7.47
N LEU A 93 2.93 0.40 6.61
CA LEU A 93 3.92 -0.12 5.69
C LEU A 93 3.65 0.43 4.29
N VAL A 94 4.52 1.33 3.84
CA VAL A 94 4.40 1.96 2.53
C VAL A 94 5.14 1.11 1.50
N VAL A 95 4.43 0.72 0.44
CA VAL A 95 4.97 -0.14 -0.63
C VAL A 95 4.65 0.54 -1.96
N ASP A 96 5.39 1.60 -2.26
CA ASP A 96 5.05 2.51 -3.35
C ASP A 96 6.25 2.94 -4.21
N GLY A 97 7.33 2.19 -4.17
CA GLY A 97 8.51 2.49 -4.98
C GLY A 97 9.13 3.85 -4.70
N GLY A 98 8.90 4.41 -3.52
CA GLY A 98 9.45 5.69 -3.10
C GLY A 98 8.56 6.90 -3.38
N TYR A 99 7.35 6.69 -3.92
CA TYR A 99 6.47 7.79 -4.34
C TYR A 99 6.22 8.81 -3.21
N THR A 100 5.91 8.35 -2.01
CA THR A 100 5.63 9.25 -0.89
C THR A 100 6.87 9.71 -0.13
N ALA A 101 8.04 9.18 -0.48
CA ALA A 101 9.30 9.56 0.18
C ALA A 101 9.90 10.84 -0.37
N GLN A 102 9.40 11.31 -1.50
CA GLN A 102 9.91 12.51 -2.16
C GLN A 102 9.19 13.79 -1.76
#